data_a9477b59fa4225ffd3eb77029a5c2bb5
#
_entry.id   a9477b59fa4225ffd3eb77029a5c2bb5
#
_cell.length_a   1.000
_cell.length_b   1.000
_cell.length_c   1.000
_cell.angle_alpha   90.00
_cell.angle_beta   90.00
_cell.angle_gamma   90.00
#
_symmetry.space_group_name_H-M   'P 1'
#
loop_
_entity.id
_entity.type
_entity.pdbx_description
1 polymer ?
#
loop_
_entity_poly.entity_id
_entity_poly.type
_entity_poly.pdbx_seq_one_letter_code
_entity_poly.pdbx_strand_id
1 'polypeptide(L)'
;MTQDDGALDALVRKRIRGLRVAMGLSLDQLAERCFLSPSTLSRIETGHRRISLDQLASIARGLGTTLDQLVETPNDGDVVIQPHHDVTRGLTQWRFSRDPGVTVARMRLTRPAPTATSALKAHPGIEWFTVLSGTVVLLLGDRRIVVEAGQAAEFSTMVPHAIGAQGGPADILGIFDHDGRRTHLREAD
;
A
#
# COMPACT_ATOMS: atom_id res chain seq x y z
N MET A 1 6.37 8.89 -35.09
CA MET A 1 7.06 8.57 -33.82
C MET A 1 6.99 9.83 -32.99
N THR A 2 6.09 9.86 -32.04
CA THR A 2 5.82 11.04 -31.23
C THR A 2 6.93 11.22 -30.19
N GLN A 3 7.16 12.46 -29.75
CA GLN A 3 8.15 12.84 -28.73
C GLN A 3 7.98 12.04 -27.41
N ASP A 4 6.79 11.51 -27.18
CA ASP A 4 6.39 10.75 -25.99
C ASP A 4 6.95 9.32 -25.95
N ASP A 5 7.08 8.65 -27.10
CA ASP A 5 7.62 7.28 -27.18
C ASP A 5 9.10 7.20 -26.76
N GLY A 6 9.88 8.24 -27.05
CA GLY A 6 11.29 8.31 -26.66
C GLY A 6 11.51 8.54 -25.18
N ALA A 7 10.63 9.30 -24.56
CA ALA A 7 10.70 9.60 -23.13
C ALA A 7 10.37 8.36 -22.28
N LEU A 8 9.34 7.61 -22.66
CA LEU A 8 8.96 6.36 -21.98
C LEU A 8 10.08 5.30 -22.10
N ASP A 9 10.65 5.14 -23.29
CA ASP A 9 11.73 4.19 -23.52
C ASP A 9 12.98 4.53 -22.68
N ALA A 10 13.35 5.81 -22.61
CA ALA A 10 14.44 6.26 -21.75
C ALA A 10 14.17 6.03 -20.25
N LEU A 11 12.93 6.27 -19.80
CA LEU A 11 12.51 6.02 -18.44
C LEU A 11 12.62 4.53 -18.08
N VAL A 12 12.10 3.65 -18.93
CA VAL A 12 12.12 2.20 -18.72
C VAL A 12 13.58 1.70 -18.59
N ARG A 13 14.48 2.16 -19.46
CA ARG A 13 15.91 1.81 -19.39
C ARG A 13 16.57 2.27 -18.10
N LYS A 14 16.28 3.50 -17.70
CA LYS A 14 16.78 4.06 -16.43
C LYS A 14 16.31 3.23 -15.24
N ARG A 15 15.06 2.77 -15.23
CA ARG A 15 14.50 1.91 -14.18
C ARG A 15 15.14 0.53 -14.16
N ILE A 16 15.26 -0.11 -15.32
CA ILE A 16 15.92 -1.42 -15.44
C ILE A 16 17.32 -1.35 -14.83
N ARG A 17 18.13 -0.37 -15.28
CA ARG A 17 19.49 -0.18 -14.76
C ARG A 17 19.49 0.16 -13.27
N GLY A 18 18.60 1.06 -12.83
CA GLY A 18 18.50 1.46 -11.43
C GLY A 18 18.16 0.28 -10.51
N LEU A 19 17.16 -0.53 -10.88
CA LEU A 19 16.77 -1.72 -10.12
C LEU A 19 17.89 -2.77 -10.09
N ARG A 20 18.54 -3.04 -11.24
CA ARG A 20 19.68 -3.96 -11.30
C ARG A 20 20.79 -3.54 -10.34
N VAL A 21 21.18 -2.27 -10.37
CA VAL A 21 22.23 -1.74 -9.49
C VAL A 21 21.81 -1.79 -8.02
N ALA A 22 20.57 -1.40 -7.71
CA ALA A 22 20.03 -1.45 -6.34
C ALA A 22 20.00 -2.88 -5.77
N MET A 23 19.81 -3.88 -6.63
CA MET A 23 19.85 -5.29 -6.25
C MET A 23 21.30 -5.86 -6.22
N GLY A 24 22.32 -5.08 -6.51
CA GLY A 24 23.71 -5.51 -6.56
C GLY A 24 24.02 -6.47 -7.71
N LEU A 25 23.18 -6.54 -8.76
CA LEU A 25 23.35 -7.47 -9.87
C LEU A 25 24.31 -6.92 -10.92
N SER A 26 25.25 -7.76 -11.37
CA SER A 26 26.01 -7.49 -12.59
C SER A 26 25.13 -7.58 -13.84
N LEU A 27 25.60 -7.08 -14.97
CA LEU A 27 24.93 -7.28 -16.27
C LEU A 27 24.77 -8.76 -16.59
N ASP A 28 25.80 -9.57 -16.34
CA ASP A 28 25.79 -11.00 -16.60
C ASP A 28 24.74 -11.73 -15.74
N GLN A 29 24.67 -11.40 -14.46
CA GLN A 29 23.71 -12.00 -13.55
C GLN A 29 22.25 -11.66 -13.91
N LEU A 30 21.97 -10.42 -14.30
CA LEU A 30 20.62 -10.07 -14.75
C LEU A 30 20.31 -10.70 -16.11
N ALA A 31 21.27 -10.73 -17.04
CA ALA A 31 21.10 -11.34 -18.35
C ALA A 31 20.77 -12.83 -18.24
N GLU A 32 21.45 -13.55 -17.36
CA GLU A 32 21.16 -14.96 -17.05
C GLU A 32 19.73 -15.15 -16.54
N ARG A 33 19.28 -14.33 -15.57
CA ARG A 33 17.91 -14.38 -15.04
C ARG A 33 16.83 -14.10 -16.08
N CYS A 34 17.17 -13.30 -17.09
CA CYS A 34 16.26 -12.88 -18.16
C CYS A 34 16.33 -13.74 -19.41
N PHE A 35 17.23 -14.72 -19.45
CA PHE A 35 17.55 -15.52 -20.64
C PHE A 35 17.98 -14.66 -21.84
N LEU A 36 18.75 -13.59 -21.56
CA LEU A 36 19.30 -12.67 -22.54
C LEU A 36 20.84 -12.77 -22.56
N SER A 37 21.48 -12.38 -23.67
CA SER A 37 22.92 -12.19 -23.63
C SER A 37 23.28 -10.88 -22.88
N PRO A 38 24.43 -10.85 -22.17
CA PRO A 38 24.90 -9.63 -21.51
C PRO A 38 25.03 -8.44 -22.46
N SER A 39 25.48 -8.70 -23.69
CA SER A 39 25.60 -7.67 -24.74
C SER A 39 24.23 -7.12 -25.16
N THR A 40 23.21 -7.95 -25.22
CA THR A 40 21.82 -7.51 -25.47
C THR A 40 21.33 -6.62 -24.36
N LEU A 41 21.47 -7.04 -23.10
CA LEU A 41 21.04 -6.27 -21.93
C LEU A 41 21.79 -4.93 -21.83
N SER A 42 23.11 -4.93 -22.05
CA SER A 42 23.91 -3.71 -22.08
C SER A 42 23.42 -2.72 -23.13
N ARG A 43 23.14 -3.20 -24.36
CA ARG A 43 22.58 -2.34 -25.42
C ARG A 43 21.18 -1.82 -25.12
N ILE A 44 20.38 -2.59 -24.41
CA ILE A 44 19.07 -2.14 -23.91
C ILE A 44 19.28 -1.01 -22.91
N GLU A 45 20.07 -1.21 -21.85
CA GLU A 45 20.30 -0.21 -20.81
C GLU A 45 20.91 1.09 -21.36
N THR A 46 21.77 0.99 -22.37
CA THR A 46 22.45 2.15 -23.00
C THR A 46 21.68 2.81 -24.13
N GLY A 47 20.53 2.25 -24.52
CA GLY A 47 19.69 2.85 -25.56
C GLY A 47 20.06 2.47 -26.99
N HIS A 48 21.04 1.62 -27.20
CA HIS A 48 21.48 1.19 -28.53
C HIS A 48 20.61 0.05 -29.12
N ARG A 49 19.60 -0.41 -28.38
CA ARG A 49 18.65 -1.43 -28.83
C ARG A 49 17.27 -1.16 -28.25
N ARG A 50 16.24 -1.28 -29.08
CA ARG A 50 14.84 -1.27 -28.64
C ARG A 50 14.53 -2.53 -27.85
N ILE A 51 13.65 -2.39 -26.86
CA ILE A 51 13.17 -3.49 -26.03
C ILE A 51 11.89 -4.04 -26.67
N SER A 52 11.88 -5.34 -26.98
CA SER A 52 10.62 -6.00 -27.34
C SER A 52 9.78 -6.28 -26.09
N LEU A 53 8.48 -6.46 -26.26
CA LEU A 53 7.57 -6.77 -25.15
C LEU A 53 7.99 -8.04 -24.39
N ASP A 54 8.40 -9.08 -25.12
CA ASP A 54 8.87 -10.34 -24.52
C ASP A 54 10.15 -10.14 -23.67
N GLN A 55 11.09 -9.31 -24.19
CA GLN A 55 12.28 -8.97 -23.44
C GLN A 55 11.95 -8.16 -22.18
N LEU A 56 11.04 -7.19 -22.29
CA LEU A 56 10.62 -6.39 -21.16
C LEU A 56 9.95 -7.26 -20.08
N ALA A 57 9.10 -8.21 -20.49
CA ALA A 57 8.47 -9.16 -19.57
C ALA A 57 9.50 -10.07 -18.87
N SER A 58 10.53 -10.53 -19.61
CA SER A 58 11.61 -11.33 -19.04
C SER A 58 12.48 -10.53 -18.07
N ILE A 59 12.78 -9.27 -18.39
CA ILE A 59 13.54 -8.36 -17.52
C ILE A 59 12.75 -8.04 -16.27
N ALA A 60 11.44 -7.76 -16.37
CA ALA A 60 10.59 -7.54 -15.21
C ALA A 60 10.62 -8.72 -14.23
N ARG A 61 10.46 -9.95 -14.73
CA ARG A 61 10.58 -11.16 -13.90
C ARG A 61 11.97 -11.31 -13.28
N GLY A 62 13.03 -11.09 -14.04
CA GLY A 62 14.43 -11.19 -13.56
C GLY A 62 14.76 -10.17 -12.47
N LEU A 63 14.08 -9.02 -12.48
CA LEU A 63 14.19 -7.96 -11.49
C LEU A 63 13.15 -8.10 -10.35
N GLY A 64 12.25 -9.10 -10.38
CA GLY A 64 11.20 -9.25 -9.36
C GLY A 64 10.18 -8.11 -9.33
N THR A 65 9.94 -7.46 -10.48
CA THR A 65 8.99 -6.35 -10.64
C THR A 65 7.92 -6.68 -11.69
N THR A 66 6.96 -5.78 -11.92
CA THR A 66 5.92 -5.95 -12.94
C THR A 66 6.20 -5.06 -14.16
N LEU A 67 5.55 -5.39 -15.29
CA LEU A 67 5.58 -4.55 -16.49
C LEU A 67 5.05 -3.15 -16.18
N ASP A 68 3.93 -3.07 -15.47
CA ASP A 68 3.31 -1.80 -15.11
C ASP A 68 4.25 -0.90 -14.32
N GLN A 69 4.96 -1.47 -13.33
CA GLN A 69 5.95 -0.73 -12.55
C GLN A 69 7.13 -0.22 -13.40
N LEU A 70 7.52 -0.94 -14.45
CA LEU A 70 8.58 -0.50 -15.35
C LEU A 70 8.12 0.63 -16.28
N VAL A 71 6.87 0.61 -16.77
CA VAL A 71 6.35 1.57 -17.76
C VAL A 71 5.56 2.72 -17.14
N GLU A 72 5.19 2.65 -15.86
CA GLU A 72 4.44 3.70 -15.18
C GLU A 72 5.17 5.04 -15.31
N THR A 73 4.53 6.03 -15.91
CA THR A 73 5.09 7.38 -15.94
C THR A 73 5.05 7.98 -14.53
N PRO A 74 6.12 8.64 -14.07
CA PRO A 74 6.06 9.40 -12.84
C PRO A 74 4.89 10.38 -12.96
N ASN A 75 3.91 10.22 -12.08
CA ASN A 75 2.96 11.30 -11.91
C ASN A 75 3.72 12.41 -11.20
N ASP A 76 3.86 13.58 -11.83
CA ASP A 76 4.45 14.77 -11.22
C ASP A 76 3.60 15.31 -10.04
N GLY A 77 2.65 14.51 -9.57
CA GLY A 77 1.87 14.78 -8.37
C GLY A 77 2.77 14.84 -7.14
N ASP A 78 2.45 15.74 -6.26
CA ASP A 78 3.12 15.88 -4.96
C ASP A 78 3.35 14.53 -4.30
N VAL A 79 4.60 14.24 -3.94
CA VAL A 79 4.95 13.09 -3.11
C VAL A 79 4.29 13.20 -1.72
N VAL A 80 3.96 14.43 -1.33
CA VAL A 80 3.29 14.76 -0.07
C VAL A 80 1.79 14.63 -0.24
N ILE A 81 1.18 13.69 0.46
CA ILE A 81 -0.27 13.49 0.48
C ILE A 81 -0.88 14.43 1.51
N GLN A 82 -1.76 15.32 1.07
CA GLN A 82 -2.49 16.21 1.98
C GLN A 82 -3.56 15.42 2.74
N PRO A 83 -3.67 15.61 4.07
CA PRO A 83 -4.69 14.95 4.86
C PRO A 83 -6.07 15.56 4.62
N HIS A 84 -7.09 14.73 4.66
CA HIS A 84 -8.48 15.15 4.81
C HIS A 84 -8.90 15.01 6.27
N HIS A 85 -9.34 16.11 6.87
CA HIS A 85 -9.73 16.17 8.28
C HIS A 85 -11.24 16.20 8.43
N ASP A 86 -11.78 15.31 9.25
CA ASP A 86 -13.12 15.37 9.79
C ASP A 86 -13.02 15.60 11.31
N VAL A 87 -13.13 16.87 11.69
CA VAL A 87 -12.95 17.30 13.09
C VAL A 87 -14.08 16.77 13.98
N THR A 88 -15.29 16.64 13.46
CA THR A 88 -16.46 16.18 14.22
C THR A 88 -16.33 14.72 14.62
N ARG A 89 -15.66 13.92 13.81
CA ARG A 89 -15.41 12.49 14.04
C ARG A 89 -14.04 12.20 14.63
N GLY A 90 -13.18 13.21 14.79
CA GLY A 90 -11.78 13.02 15.19
C GLY A 90 -11.00 12.16 14.21
N LEU A 91 -11.29 12.29 12.92
CA LEU A 91 -10.76 11.45 11.83
C LEU A 91 -9.86 12.27 10.92
N THR A 92 -8.68 11.76 10.64
CA THR A 92 -7.76 12.28 9.62
C THR A 92 -7.43 11.17 8.64
N GLN A 93 -7.62 11.40 7.35
CA GLN A 93 -7.42 10.40 6.31
C GLN A 93 -6.37 10.83 5.30
N TRP A 94 -5.54 9.88 4.83
CA TRP A 94 -4.65 10.02 3.70
C TRP A 94 -5.02 8.99 2.64
N ARG A 95 -5.31 9.45 1.43
CA ARG A 95 -5.68 8.61 0.30
C ARG A 95 -4.51 8.53 -0.67
N PHE A 96 -4.14 7.32 -1.04
CA PHE A 96 -3.06 7.11 -2.01
C PHE A 96 -3.59 7.35 -3.43
N SER A 97 -2.89 8.17 -4.21
CA SER A 97 -3.26 8.43 -5.61
C SER A 97 -3.05 7.21 -6.51
N ARG A 98 -2.06 6.38 -6.19
CA ARG A 98 -1.69 5.17 -6.95
C ARG A 98 -2.46 3.92 -6.55
N ASP A 99 -2.97 3.88 -5.34
CA ASP A 99 -3.79 2.78 -4.83
C ASP A 99 -5.02 3.36 -4.10
N PRO A 100 -6.06 3.72 -4.86
CA PRO A 100 -7.28 4.28 -4.28
C PRO A 100 -8.05 3.26 -3.43
N GLY A 101 -7.69 1.98 -3.49
CA GLY A 101 -8.23 0.92 -2.65
C GLY A 101 -7.75 1.01 -1.20
N VAL A 102 -6.59 1.61 -0.96
CA VAL A 102 -6.00 1.71 0.38
C VAL A 102 -6.19 3.11 0.96
N THR A 103 -6.58 3.17 2.23
CA THR A 103 -6.71 4.41 3.01
C THR A 103 -5.99 4.25 4.34
N VAL A 104 -5.11 5.17 4.66
CA VAL A 104 -4.55 5.31 6.01
C VAL A 104 -5.39 6.32 6.76
N ALA A 105 -5.81 6.00 7.98
CA ALA A 105 -6.62 6.88 8.81
C ALA A 105 -6.11 6.92 10.25
N ARG A 106 -5.96 8.14 10.78
CA ARG A 106 -5.84 8.36 12.22
C ARG A 106 -7.23 8.63 12.77
N MET A 107 -7.60 7.90 13.82
CA MET A 107 -8.89 8.03 14.48
C MET A 107 -8.70 8.26 15.98
N ARG A 108 -9.47 9.20 16.53
CA ARG A 108 -9.58 9.40 17.98
C ARG A 108 -10.84 8.68 18.48
N LEU A 109 -10.61 7.60 19.17
CA LEU A 109 -11.67 6.83 19.81
C LEU A 109 -12.01 7.46 21.18
N THR A 110 -13.25 7.87 21.37
CA THR A 110 -13.73 8.47 22.63
C THR A 110 -14.78 7.61 23.33
N ARG A 111 -15.28 6.57 22.66
CA ARG A 111 -16.31 5.68 23.18
C ARG A 111 -15.72 4.30 23.47
N PRO A 112 -16.22 3.60 24.49
CA PRO A 112 -15.85 2.20 24.72
C PRO A 112 -16.32 1.31 23.57
N ALA A 113 -15.73 0.12 23.46
CA ALA A 113 -16.22 -0.90 22.56
C ALA A 113 -17.67 -1.27 22.92
N PRO A 114 -18.52 -1.57 21.92
CA PRO A 114 -19.92 -1.92 22.18
C PRO A 114 -20.02 -3.20 23.01
N THR A 115 -21.06 -3.28 23.82
CA THR A 115 -21.34 -4.49 24.62
C THR A 115 -22.26 -5.47 23.91
N ALA A 116 -23.07 -4.99 22.96
CA ALA A 116 -24.01 -5.82 22.20
C ALA A 116 -23.30 -6.46 21.00
N THR A 117 -23.45 -7.77 20.84
CA THR A 117 -22.92 -8.53 19.69
C THR A 117 -23.50 -8.07 18.35
N SER A 118 -24.75 -7.56 18.36
CA SER A 118 -25.39 -6.99 17.16
C SER A 118 -24.72 -5.71 16.63
N ALA A 119 -23.85 -5.10 17.41
CA ALA A 119 -23.08 -3.92 17.00
C ALA A 119 -21.74 -4.28 16.34
N LEU A 120 -21.34 -5.55 16.35
CA LEU A 120 -20.16 -6.04 15.65
C LEU A 120 -20.41 -6.02 14.14
N LYS A 121 -19.42 -5.64 13.39
CA LYS A 121 -19.47 -5.61 11.91
C LYS A 121 -18.56 -6.69 11.33
N ALA A 122 -18.95 -7.23 10.19
CA ALA A 122 -18.10 -8.13 9.40
C ALA A 122 -18.15 -7.70 7.93
N HIS A 123 -17.02 -7.79 7.26
CA HIS A 123 -16.89 -7.51 5.83
C HIS A 123 -15.66 -8.25 5.26
N PRO A 124 -15.53 -8.43 3.95
CA PRO A 124 -14.33 -8.98 3.36
C PRO A 124 -13.10 -8.10 3.64
N GLY A 125 -11.93 -8.73 3.81
CA GLY A 125 -10.66 -8.05 3.91
C GLY A 125 -9.86 -8.36 5.17
N ILE A 126 -8.83 -7.54 5.36
CA ILE A 126 -7.94 -7.57 6.53
C ILE A 126 -7.84 -6.13 7.03
N GLU A 127 -7.93 -5.95 8.32
CA GLU A 127 -7.64 -4.67 8.97
C GLU A 127 -6.36 -4.77 9.78
N TRP A 128 -5.62 -3.68 9.75
CA TRP A 128 -4.46 -3.45 10.59
C TRP A 128 -4.58 -2.09 11.26
N PHE A 129 -4.29 -2.03 12.55
CA PHE A 129 -4.14 -0.76 13.26
C PHE A 129 -3.04 -0.83 14.32
N THR A 130 -2.48 0.34 14.67
CA THR A 130 -1.61 0.52 15.83
C THR A 130 -2.17 1.58 16.76
N VAL A 131 -1.95 1.41 18.05
CA VAL A 131 -2.36 2.38 19.08
C VAL A 131 -1.25 3.38 19.27
N LEU A 132 -1.52 4.64 18.98
CA LEU A 132 -0.58 5.75 19.14
C LEU A 132 -0.56 6.27 20.58
N SER A 133 -1.73 6.30 21.23
CA SER A 133 -1.88 6.70 22.63
C SER A 133 -3.16 6.12 23.23
N GLY A 134 -3.20 5.93 24.55
CA GLY A 134 -4.31 5.32 25.26
C GLY A 134 -4.33 3.80 25.14
N THR A 135 -5.50 3.21 25.38
CA THR A 135 -5.72 1.75 25.32
C THR A 135 -6.99 1.47 24.52
N VAL A 136 -6.93 0.48 23.64
CA VAL A 136 -8.02 0.05 22.79
C VAL A 136 -8.47 -1.35 23.18
N VAL A 137 -9.77 -1.58 23.16
CA VAL A 137 -10.37 -2.92 23.18
C VAL A 137 -10.80 -3.27 21.77
N LEU A 138 -10.24 -4.36 21.25
CA LEU A 138 -10.70 -5.05 20.05
C LEU A 138 -11.60 -6.21 20.47
N LEU A 139 -12.86 -6.18 20.03
CA LEU A 139 -13.76 -7.31 20.06
C LEU A 139 -13.62 -8.05 18.73
N LEU A 140 -13.33 -9.34 18.77
CA LEU A 140 -13.11 -10.17 17.58
C LEU A 140 -13.79 -11.54 17.79
N GLY A 141 -15.00 -11.70 17.26
CA GLY A 141 -15.89 -12.81 17.63
C GLY A 141 -16.15 -12.78 19.12
N ASP A 142 -15.89 -13.90 19.80
CA ASP A 142 -16.04 -14.03 21.25
C ASP A 142 -14.81 -13.55 22.06
N ARG A 143 -13.77 -13.07 21.37
CA ARG A 143 -12.52 -12.63 22.00
C ARG A 143 -12.57 -11.15 22.31
N ARG A 144 -12.16 -10.82 23.53
CA ARG A 144 -11.89 -9.45 23.97
C ARG A 144 -10.38 -9.27 24.12
N ILE A 145 -9.80 -8.44 23.27
CA ILE A 145 -8.35 -8.22 23.16
C ILE A 145 -8.06 -6.78 23.57
N VAL A 146 -7.12 -6.58 24.49
CA VAL A 146 -6.62 -5.25 24.87
C VAL A 146 -5.37 -4.98 24.04
N VAL A 147 -5.34 -3.80 23.42
CA VAL A 147 -4.19 -3.32 22.62
C VAL A 147 -3.74 -2.01 23.23
N GLU A 148 -2.52 -1.98 23.72
CA GLU A 148 -1.93 -0.83 24.42
C GLU A 148 -1.12 0.06 23.46
N ALA A 149 -0.80 1.26 23.90
CA ALA A 149 0.03 2.18 23.13
C ALA A 149 1.36 1.53 22.69
N GLY A 150 1.70 1.67 21.42
CA GLY A 150 2.85 1.05 20.76
C GLY A 150 2.61 -0.37 20.25
N GLN A 151 1.50 -1.01 20.61
CA GLN A 151 1.10 -2.30 20.05
C GLN A 151 0.27 -2.13 18.77
N ALA A 152 0.21 -3.19 17.96
CA ALA A 152 -0.62 -3.26 16.77
C ALA A 152 -1.47 -4.54 16.77
N ALA A 153 -2.56 -4.51 16.00
CA ALA A 153 -3.38 -5.67 15.73
C ALA A 153 -3.60 -5.82 14.22
N GLU A 154 -3.62 -7.07 13.76
CA GLU A 154 -4.01 -7.47 12.41
C GLU A 154 -5.01 -8.61 12.53
N PHE A 155 -6.11 -8.54 11.80
CA PHE A 155 -7.16 -9.56 11.84
C PHE A 155 -7.98 -9.60 10.56
N SER A 156 -8.56 -10.78 10.30
CA SER A 156 -9.54 -10.94 9.23
C SER A 156 -10.86 -10.27 9.63
N THR A 157 -11.35 -9.39 8.80
CA THR A 157 -12.61 -8.68 8.98
C THR A 157 -13.86 -9.52 8.66
N MET A 158 -13.66 -10.74 8.15
CA MET A 158 -14.72 -11.76 8.08
C MET A 158 -15.20 -12.21 9.45
N VAL A 159 -14.39 -12.04 10.49
CA VAL A 159 -14.80 -12.27 11.87
C VAL A 159 -15.52 -11.01 12.38
N PRO A 160 -16.72 -11.12 12.96
CA PRO A 160 -17.42 -9.98 13.54
C PRO A 160 -16.53 -9.24 14.54
N HIS A 161 -16.39 -7.92 14.35
CA HIS A 161 -15.43 -7.13 15.12
C HIS A 161 -15.95 -5.74 15.46
N ALA A 162 -15.39 -5.15 16.49
CA ALA A 162 -15.52 -3.74 16.84
C ALA A 162 -14.32 -3.28 17.65
N ILE A 163 -14.01 -1.99 17.61
CA ILE A 163 -12.97 -1.37 18.42
C ILE A 163 -13.56 -0.25 19.27
N GLY A 164 -12.96 0.02 20.43
CA GLY A 164 -13.32 1.14 21.28
C GLY A 164 -12.25 1.46 22.30
N ALA A 165 -12.32 2.65 22.88
CA ALA A 165 -11.38 3.11 23.88
C ALA A 165 -11.63 2.42 25.24
N GLN A 166 -10.57 2.27 26.05
CA GLN A 166 -10.64 1.79 27.44
C GLN A 166 -9.90 2.72 28.37
N GLY A 167 -10.58 3.13 29.45
CA GLY A 167 -9.98 3.97 30.49
C GLY A 167 -9.78 5.44 30.12
N GLY A 168 -10.22 5.85 28.93
CA GLY A 168 -10.08 7.21 28.41
C GLY A 168 -9.95 7.21 26.88
N PRO A 169 -9.85 8.38 26.25
CA PRO A 169 -9.67 8.48 24.81
C PRO A 169 -8.39 7.78 24.34
N ALA A 170 -8.44 7.15 23.16
CA ALA A 170 -7.30 6.53 22.50
C ALA A 170 -7.16 7.05 21.07
N ASP A 171 -5.92 7.22 20.61
CA ASP A 171 -5.60 7.55 19.22
C ASP A 171 -5.02 6.33 18.53
N ILE A 172 -5.54 5.99 17.36
CA ILE A 172 -5.04 4.89 16.53
C ILE A 172 -4.68 5.37 15.13
N LEU A 173 -3.79 4.64 14.48
CA LEU A 173 -3.53 4.73 13.05
C LEU A 173 -3.91 3.38 12.45
N GLY A 174 -4.83 3.38 11.48
CA GLY A 174 -5.28 2.18 10.80
C GLY A 174 -5.05 2.23 9.31
N ILE A 175 -4.93 1.05 8.69
CA ILE A 175 -4.89 0.84 7.24
C ILE A 175 -6.16 0.09 6.87
N PHE A 176 -6.92 0.64 5.95
CA PHE A 176 -8.21 0.13 5.51
C PHE A 176 -8.19 -0.10 4.01
N ASP A 177 -8.71 -1.23 3.58
CA ASP A 177 -9.06 -1.48 2.20
C ASP A 177 -10.36 -0.75 1.80
N HIS A 178 -10.86 -1.00 0.60
CA HIS A 178 -12.09 -0.38 0.10
C HIS A 178 -13.31 -0.69 0.99
N ASP A 179 -13.45 -1.94 1.46
CA ASP A 179 -14.61 -2.39 2.24
C ASP A 179 -14.51 -1.93 3.70
N GLY A 180 -13.33 -1.98 4.30
CA GLY A 180 -13.06 -1.41 5.61
C GLY A 180 -13.31 0.09 5.66
N ARG A 181 -12.90 0.82 4.62
CA ARG A 181 -13.21 2.24 4.48
C ARG A 181 -14.72 2.51 4.45
N ARG A 182 -15.49 1.74 3.68
CA ARG A 182 -16.96 1.87 3.64
C ARG A 182 -17.60 1.61 4.98
N THR A 183 -17.08 0.62 5.70
CA THR A 183 -17.69 0.14 6.95
C THR A 183 -17.37 1.05 8.13
N HIS A 184 -16.15 1.59 8.21
CA HIS A 184 -15.65 2.28 9.40
C HIS A 184 -15.41 3.79 9.19
N LEU A 185 -15.13 4.23 7.96
CA LEU A 185 -14.72 5.61 7.68
C LEU A 185 -15.74 6.44 6.91
N ARG A 186 -16.78 5.82 6.31
CA ARG A 186 -17.87 6.58 5.68
C ARG A 186 -18.82 7.16 6.72
N GLU A 187 -19.43 8.31 6.39
CA GLU A 187 -20.58 8.82 7.11
C GLU A 187 -21.71 7.79 7.05
N ALA A 188 -22.35 7.55 8.17
CA ALA A 188 -23.67 6.91 8.17
C ALA A 188 -24.63 7.94 7.53
N ASP A 189 -25.23 7.59 6.40
CA ASP A 189 -26.32 8.33 5.79
C ASP A 189 -27.48 8.53 6.79
#